data_15d9e61f2213c45b65fe53feab5c3e01
#
_entry.id   15d9e61f2213c45b65fe53feab5c3e01
#
_cell.length_a   1.000
_cell.length_b   1.000
_cell.length_c   1.000
_cell.angle_alpha   90.00
_cell.angle_beta   90.00
_cell.angle_gamma   90.00
#
_symmetry.space_group_name_H-M   'P 1'
#
loop_
_entity.id
_entity.type
_entity.pdbx_description
1 polymer ?
#
loop_
_entity_poly.entity_id
_entity_poly.type
_entity_poly.pdbx_seq_one_letter_code
_entity_poly.pdbx_strand_id
1 'polypeptide(L)'
;MGESNQGPIGSSVEKYLRNVYAWGPAYDVKIGTIKPSPIPDLLEVPVTISMGGQSDNAVVYATKDGKFLVRGELDDLSVDPFADIRSKLHPGNSPSIGPENAKITIIEFADFECPSCRELDRILRDFMPSHPEIRLVYKHFPLTEIHPWAMTAAIASQCTYQQAPSKFWKIHDEIFDAQDLITPSNVWDKMMDLAAQLALNMNTFRGCMASTETAHQVEQTMEEGRALEITGTPTTFVNTRRIVGPDKALLDQYTEFEK
;
A
#
# COMPACT_ATOMS: atom_id res chain seq x y z
N MET A 1 0.13 -23.31 -34.54
CA MET A 1 1.17 -24.05 -33.80
C MET A 1 2.43 -23.22 -33.91
N GLY A 2 2.68 -22.38 -32.90
CA GLY A 2 3.91 -21.58 -32.83
C GLY A 2 4.98 -22.41 -32.17
N GLU A 3 6.03 -22.73 -32.89
CA GLU A 3 7.23 -23.36 -32.33
C GLU A 3 7.79 -22.49 -31.25
N SER A 4 7.74 -22.96 -29.99
CA SER A 4 8.42 -22.35 -28.88
C SER A 4 9.93 -22.52 -29.10
N ASN A 5 10.62 -21.45 -29.45
CA ASN A 5 12.08 -21.41 -29.61
C ASN A 5 12.78 -21.46 -28.22
N GLN A 6 12.44 -22.49 -27.44
CA GLN A 6 12.84 -22.59 -26.01
C GLN A 6 14.26 -23.11 -25.83
N GLY A 7 14.88 -23.68 -26.82
CA GLY A 7 16.19 -24.33 -26.69
C GLY A 7 16.24 -25.42 -25.61
N PRO A 8 17.37 -26.14 -25.46
CA PRO A 8 17.49 -27.24 -24.49
C PRO A 8 17.30 -26.81 -23.03
N ILE A 9 17.75 -25.61 -22.68
CA ILE A 9 17.65 -25.07 -21.32
C ILE A 9 16.20 -24.78 -20.96
N GLY A 10 15.45 -24.09 -21.84
CA GLY A 10 14.06 -23.77 -21.59
C GLY A 10 13.19 -25.01 -21.39
N SER A 11 13.40 -26.03 -22.23
CA SER A 11 12.68 -27.31 -22.11
C SER A 11 13.03 -28.04 -20.81
N SER A 12 14.28 -28.00 -20.37
CA SER A 12 14.70 -28.59 -19.09
C SER A 12 14.10 -27.88 -17.91
N VAL A 13 14.06 -26.54 -17.93
CA VAL A 13 13.44 -25.69 -16.89
C VAL A 13 11.95 -25.97 -16.81
N GLU A 14 11.23 -25.94 -17.92
CA GLU A 14 9.78 -26.23 -17.94
C GLU A 14 9.49 -27.61 -17.36
N LYS A 15 10.18 -28.64 -17.84
CA LYS A 15 10.00 -30.02 -17.36
C LYS A 15 10.24 -30.13 -15.85
N TYR A 16 11.30 -29.49 -15.35
CA TYR A 16 11.64 -29.51 -13.93
C TYR A 16 10.55 -28.81 -13.10
N LEU A 17 10.12 -27.60 -13.51
CA LEU A 17 9.11 -26.85 -12.78
C LEU A 17 7.75 -27.56 -12.78
N ARG A 18 7.31 -28.11 -13.90
CA ARG A 18 6.09 -28.92 -13.98
C ARG A 18 6.12 -30.10 -12.99
N ASN A 19 7.27 -30.75 -12.85
CA ASN A 19 7.43 -31.86 -11.92
C ASN A 19 7.39 -31.40 -10.45
N VAL A 20 8.12 -30.33 -10.13
CA VAL A 20 8.22 -29.82 -8.73
C VAL A 20 6.87 -29.29 -8.23
N TYR A 21 6.13 -28.58 -9.09
CA TYR A 21 4.84 -27.96 -8.72
C TYR A 21 3.61 -28.80 -9.10
N ALA A 22 3.83 -30.00 -9.63
CA ALA A 22 2.76 -30.87 -10.10
C ALA A 22 1.82 -30.20 -11.13
N TRP A 23 2.37 -29.35 -11.99
CA TRP A 23 1.59 -28.67 -13.04
C TRP A 23 1.22 -29.65 -14.17
N GLY A 24 0.01 -30.17 -14.10
CA GLY A 24 -0.57 -31.06 -15.09
C GLY A 24 -0.99 -30.34 -16.37
N PRO A 25 -1.71 -31.04 -17.27
CA PRO A 25 -2.11 -30.52 -18.61
C PRO A 25 -3.00 -29.27 -18.57
N ALA A 26 -3.66 -28.99 -17.44
CA ALA A 26 -4.48 -27.80 -17.26
C ALA A 26 -3.67 -26.50 -17.16
N TYR A 27 -2.37 -26.61 -16.91
CA TYR A 27 -1.47 -25.46 -16.81
C TYR A 27 -0.77 -25.22 -18.16
N ASP A 28 -0.94 -24.02 -18.71
CA ASP A 28 -0.13 -23.53 -19.83
C ASP A 28 1.14 -22.86 -19.24
N VAL A 29 2.29 -23.45 -19.50
CA VAL A 29 3.59 -22.95 -19.03
C VAL A 29 4.40 -22.53 -20.24
N LYS A 30 4.75 -21.25 -20.29
CA LYS A 30 5.54 -20.66 -21.37
C LYS A 30 6.87 -20.16 -20.84
N ILE A 31 7.94 -20.55 -21.50
CA ILE A 31 9.26 -19.99 -21.28
C ILE A 31 9.43 -18.80 -22.22
N GLY A 32 9.73 -17.64 -21.66
CA GLY A 32 10.01 -16.43 -22.42
C GLY A 32 11.41 -16.43 -23.04
N THR A 33 11.81 -15.27 -23.55
CA THR A 33 13.16 -15.12 -24.16
C THR A 33 14.22 -15.22 -23.06
N ILE A 34 15.06 -16.23 -23.14
CA ILE A 34 16.19 -16.45 -22.24
C ILE A 34 17.27 -15.40 -22.51
N LYS A 35 17.76 -14.75 -21.46
CA LYS A 35 18.76 -13.66 -21.52
C LYS A 35 19.94 -13.97 -20.60
N PRO A 36 21.13 -13.40 -20.86
CA PRO A 36 22.19 -13.39 -19.87
C PRO A 36 21.75 -12.66 -18.61
N SER A 37 22.02 -13.19 -17.44
CA SER A 37 21.82 -12.49 -16.18
C SER A 37 23.03 -11.58 -15.87
N PRO A 38 22.88 -10.62 -14.92
CA PRO A 38 24.03 -9.86 -14.40
C PRO A 38 25.12 -10.72 -13.79
N ILE A 39 24.77 -11.93 -13.32
CA ILE A 39 25.75 -12.87 -12.74
C ILE A 39 26.37 -13.70 -13.88
N PRO A 40 27.72 -13.75 -13.99
CA PRO A 40 28.39 -14.58 -14.98
C PRO A 40 27.93 -16.04 -14.91
N ASP A 41 27.76 -16.65 -16.08
CA ASP A 41 27.34 -18.04 -16.26
C ASP A 41 25.92 -18.41 -15.82
N LEU A 42 25.12 -17.44 -15.37
CA LEU A 42 23.67 -17.58 -15.21
C LEU A 42 22.91 -16.96 -16.38
N LEU A 43 21.75 -17.52 -16.65
CA LEU A 43 20.77 -17.06 -17.62
C LEU A 43 19.46 -16.76 -16.89
N GLU A 44 18.83 -15.65 -17.22
CA GLU A 44 17.45 -15.37 -16.84
C GLU A 44 16.50 -16.12 -17.73
N VAL A 45 15.59 -16.86 -17.12
CA VAL A 45 14.57 -17.65 -17.77
C VAL A 45 13.20 -17.19 -17.32
N PRO A 46 12.53 -16.27 -18.05
CA PRO A 46 11.19 -15.85 -17.73
C PRO A 46 10.21 -17.02 -17.92
N VAL A 47 9.31 -17.20 -16.97
CA VAL A 47 8.29 -18.26 -16.97
C VAL A 47 6.92 -17.62 -16.78
N THR A 48 6.00 -17.87 -17.68
CA THR A 48 4.58 -17.50 -17.53
C THR A 48 3.78 -18.76 -17.31
N ILE A 49 2.99 -18.79 -16.25
CA ILE A 49 2.10 -19.91 -15.90
C ILE A 49 0.67 -19.40 -16.02
N SER A 50 -0.16 -20.10 -16.78
CA SER A 50 -1.57 -19.73 -16.96
C SER A 50 -2.48 -20.91 -16.68
N MET A 51 -3.59 -20.65 -15.97
CA MET A 51 -4.66 -21.63 -15.71
C MET A 51 -5.99 -20.89 -15.49
N GLY A 52 -7.06 -21.33 -16.14
CA GLY A 52 -8.40 -20.80 -15.93
C GLY A 52 -8.57 -19.30 -16.23
N GLY A 53 -7.77 -18.74 -17.15
CA GLY A 53 -7.79 -17.32 -17.51
C GLY A 53 -6.94 -16.43 -16.61
N GLN A 54 -6.35 -16.97 -15.56
CA GLN A 54 -5.36 -16.26 -14.72
C GLN A 54 -3.96 -16.59 -15.22
N SER A 55 -3.04 -15.61 -15.14
CA SER A 55 -1.64 -15.77 -15.51
C SER A 55 -0.75 -15.20 -14.41
N ASP A 56 0.31 -15.94 -14.11
CA ASP A 56 1.36 -15.54 -13.19
C ASP A 56 2.71 -15.54 -13.91
N ASN A 57 3.59 -14.61 -13.56
CA ASN A 57 4.90 -14.46 -14.16
C ASN A 57 5.98 -14.59 -13.11
N ALA A 58 7.02 -15.36 -13.42
CA ALA A 58 8.17 -15.54 -12.59
C ALA A 58 9.46 -15.49 -13.42
N VAL A 59 10.56 -15.18 -12.78
CA VAL A 59 11.90 -15.36 -13.36
C VAL A 59 12.64 -16.42 -12.54
N VAL A 60 13.23 -17.37 -13.24
CA VAL A 60 14.17 -18.32 -12.64
C VAL A 60 15.53 -18.19 -13.34
N TYR A 61 16.58 -18.65 -12.70
CA TYR A 61 17.94 -18.57 -13.26
C TYR A 61 18.49 -19.96 -13.50
N ALA A 62 19.07 -20.17 -14.65
CA ALA A 62 19.69 -21.44 -15.00
C ALA A 62 21.17 -21.24 -15.34
N THR A 63 22.02 -22.20 -15.00
CA THR A 63 23.41 -22.20 -15.49
C THR A 63 23.45 -22.44 -16.98
N LYS A 64 24.45 -21.87 -17.69
CA LYS A 64 24.61 -22.04 -19.15
C LYS A 64 24.73 -23.50 -19.58
N ASP A 65 25.24 -24.37 -18.70
CA ASP A 65 25.31 -25.82 -18.95
C ASP A 65 23.99 -26.56 -18.66
N GLY A 66 22.94 -25.82 -18.18
CA GLY A 66 21.62 -26.37 -17.90
C GLY A 66 21.52 -27.32 -16.72
N LYS A 67 22.57 -27.42 -15.89
CA LYS A 67 22.60 -28.39 -14.76
C LYS A 67 21.93 -27.89 -13.48
N PHE A 68 22.00 -26.59 -13.23
CA PHE A 68 21.48 -26.00 -12.00
C PHE A 68 20.41 -24.97 -12.30
N LEU A 69 19.41 -24.92 -11.43
CA LEU A 69 18.32 -23.94 -11.42
C LEU A 69 18.30 -23.24 -10.07
N VAL A 70 18.28 -21.90 -10.09
CA VAL A 70 18.06 -21.05 -8.92
C VAL A 70 16.66 -20.45 -9.03
N ARG A 71 15.89 -20.56 -7.95
CA ARG A 71 14.57 -19.94 -7.77
C ARG A 71 14.69 -18.87 -6.69
N GLY A 72 14.52 -17.65 -7.05
CA GLY A 72 14.67 -16.50 -6.16
C GLY A 72 14.91 -15.23 -6.95
N GLU A 73 15.07 -14.13 -6.24
CA GLU A 73 15.37 -12.83 -6.82
C GLU A 73 16.87 -12.55 -6.76
N LEU A 74 17.37 -11.75 -7.68
CA LEU A 74 18.74 -11.23 -7.67
C LEU A 74 18.68 -9.76 -7.27
N ASP A 75 19.21 -9.46 -6.09
CA ASP A 75 19.37 -8.11 -5.61
C ASP A 75 20.74 -7.55 -6.00
N ASP A 76 20.75 -6.37 -6.57
CA ASP A 76 21.99 -5.62 -6.78
C ASP A 76 22.36 -4.87 -5.48
N LEU A 77 23.35 -5.38 -4.77
CA LEU A 77 23.80 -4.83 -3.50
C LEU A 77 24.43 -3.42 -3.62
N SER A 78 24.70 -2.95 -4.83
CA SER A 78 25.18 -1.58 -5.08
C SER A 78 24.07 -0.55 -5.20
N VAL A 79 22.82 -1.00 -5.31
CA VAL A 79 21.64 -0.14 -5.45
C VAL A 79 20.93 -0.03 -4.10
N ASP A 80 20.49 1.17 -3.74
CA ASP A 80 19.61 1.36 -2.59
C ASP A 80 18.22 0.75 -2.87
N PRO A 81 17.80 -0.32 -2.14
CA PRO A 81 16.54 -1.01 -2.41
C PRO A 81 15.30 -0.14 -2.16
N PHE A 82 15.46 0.99 -1.47
CA PHE A 82 14.38 1.92 -1.13
C PHE A 82 14.40 3.21 -1.94
N ALA A 83 15.29 3.34 -2.93
CA ALA A 83 15.43 4.58 -3.71
C ALA A 83 14.11 4.98 -4.40
N ASP A 84 13.40 4.02 -4.99
CA ASP A 84 12.13 4.26 -5.66
C ASP A 84 11.04 4.72 -4.66
N ILE A 85 10.88 4.00 -3.55
CA ILE A 85 9.93 4.38 -2.49
C ILE A 85 10.26 5.77 -1.96
N ARG A 86 11.54 6.05 -1.68
CA ARG A 86 11.99 7.36 -1.17
C ARG A 86 11.70 8.50 -2.13
N SER A 87 11.75 8.24 -3.42
CA SER A 87 11.46 9.24 -4.45
C SER A 87 9.97 9.59 -4.58
N LYS A 88 9.08 8.70 -4.15
CA LYS A 88 7.62 8.81 -4.28
C LYS A 88 6.90 9.11 -2.98
N LEU A 89 7.48 8.70 -1.85
CA LEU A 89 6.85 8.78 -0.54
C LEU A 89 7.20 10.10 0.15
N HIS A 90 6.24 11.01 0.24
CA HIS A 90 6.43 12.32 0.86
C HIS A 90 5.31 12.62 1.88
N PRO A 91 5.63 13.25 3.02
CA PRO A 91 4.61 13.74 3.95
C PRO A 91 3.64 14.75 3.30
N GLY A 92 4.16 15.63 2.44
CA GLY A 92 3.37 16.69 1.80
C GLY A 92 2.68 17.59 2.82
N ASN A 93 1.52 18.14 2.43
CA ASN A 93 0.62 18.89 3.30
C ASN A 93 -0.44 18.00 3.97
N SER A 94 -0.11 16.75 4.23
CA SER A 94 -1.04 15.81 4.85
C SER A 94 -1.12 16.04 6.37
N PRO A 95 -2.26 15.73 7.00
CA PRO A 95 -2.39 15.79 8.45
C PRO A 95 -1.28 15.00 9.14
N SER A 96 -0.65 15.61 10.15
CA SER A 96 0.43 14.96 10.88
C SER A 96 0.45 15.34 12.35
N ILE A 97 1.02 14.45 13.16
CA ILE A 97 1.29 14.67 14.59
C ILE A 97 2.73 14.25 14.89
N GLY A 98 3.36 14.91 15.84
CA GLY A 98 4.78 14.72 16.17
C GLY A 98 5.69 15.78 15.54
N PRO A 99 7.02 15.71 15.77
CA PRO A 99 7.97 16.71 15.30
C PRO A 99 8.09 16.72 13.77
N GLU A 100 8.15 17.91 13.15
CA GLU A 100 8.35 18.01 11.69
C GLU A 100 9.69 17.44 11.23
N ASN A 101 10.73 17.55 12.06
CA ASN A 101 12.08 17.06 11.79
C ASN A 101 12.37 15.71 12.44
N ALA A 102 11.33 14.89 12.69
CA ALA A 102 11.50 13.56 13.22
C ALA A 102 12.42 12.70 12.35
N LYS A 103 13.32 11.95 12.99
CA LYS A 103 14.15 10.95 12.30
C LYS A 103 13.31 9.81 11.74
N ILE A 104 12.23 9.46 12.44
CA ILE A 104 11.32 8.41 12.06
C ILE A 104 9.97 9.04 11.72
N THR A 105 9.54 8.83 10.49
CA THR A 105 8.22 9.23 10.03
C THR A 105 7.43 7.99 9.66
N ILE A 106 6.26 7.86 10.25
CA ILE A 106 5.26 6.86 9.90
C ILE A 106 4.27 7.54 8.94
N ILE A 107 4.11 7.01 7.72
CA ILE A 107 3.10 7.48 6.76
C ILE A 107 2.09 6.36 6.56
N GLU A 108 0.86 6.63 6.93
CA GLU A 108 -0.26 5.69 6.82
C GLU A 108 -1.16 6.07 5.65
N PHE A 109 -1.43 5.13 4.76
CA PHE A 109 -2.49 5.20 3.76
C PHE A 109 -3.67 4.39 4.25
N ALA A 110 -4.77 5.07 4.55
CA ALA A 110 -5.90 4.45 5.21
C ALA A 110 -7.26 4.87 4.66
N ASP A 111 -8.25 4.05 4.97
CA ASP A 111 -9.64 4.16 4.60
C ASP A 111 -10.51 4.09 5.86
N PHE A 112 -11.35 5.09 6.08
CA PHE A 112 -12.21 5.16 7.25
C PHE A 112 -13.26 4.04 7.34
N GLU A 113 -13.63 3.44 6.23
CA GLU A 113 -14.59 2.32 6.20
C GLU A 113 -13.91 0.96 6.39
N CYS A 114 -12.57 0.87 6.23
CA CYS A 114 -11.83 -0.37 6.35
C CYS A 114 -11.69 -0.82 7.82
N PRO A 115 -12.17 -2.03 8.20
CA PRO A 115 -12.03 -2.52 9.58
C PRO A 115 -10.57 -2.68 10.04
N SER A 116 -9.68 -3.10 9.13
CA SER A 116 -8.25 -3.22 9.43
C SER A 116 -7.58 -1.87 9.68
N CYS A 117 -8.07 -0.78 9.05
CA CYS A 117 -7.60 0.57 9.34
C CYS A 117 -8.02 1.01 10.75
N ARG A 118 -9.23 0.70 11.19
CA ARG A 118 -9.67 0.91 12.58
C ARG A 118 -8.82 0.13 13.59
N GLU A 119 -8.39 -1.07 13.23
CA GLU A 119 -7.49 -1.85 14.09
C GLU A 119 -6.11 -1.20 14.18
N LEU A 120 -5.55 -0.74 13.04
CA LEU A 120 -4.28 0.00 13.04
C LEU A 120 -4.38 1.31 13.81
N ASP A 121 -5.48 2.06 13.66
CA ASP A 121 -5.73 3.29 14.42
C ASP A 121 -5.63 3.04 15.94
N ARG A 122 -6.23 1.96 16.46
CA ARG A 122 -6.11 1.58 17.87
C ARG A 122 -4.66 1.30 18.26
N ILE A 123 -3.92 0.57 17.42
CA ILE A 123 -2.50 0.30 17.64
C ILE A 123 -1.71 1.62 17.70
N LEU A 124 -1.95 2.55 16.77
CA LEU A 124 -1.25 3.83 16.70
C LEU A 124 -1.61 4.76 17.87
N ARG A 125 -2.87 4.78 18.31
CA ARG A 125 -3.28 5.54 19.52
C ARG A 125 -2.55 5.07 20.79
N ASP A 126 -2.28 3.78 20.90
CA ASP A 126 -1.50 3.22 22.02
C ASP A 126 0.01 3.41 21.85
N PHE A 127 0.49 3.38 20.60
CA PHE A 127 1.90 3.46 20.25
C PHE A 127 2.46 4.88 20.35
N MET A 128 1.80 5.86 19.73
CA MET A 128 2.33 7.23 19.58
C MET A 128 2.63 7.94 20.90
N PRO A 129 1.83 7.81 21.99
CA PRO A 129 2.16 8.46 23.27
C PRO A 129 3.49 8.01 23.88
N SER A 130 3.93 6.81 23.56
CA SER A 130 5.22 6.26 24.03
C SER A 130 6.40 6.63 23.12
N HIS A 131 6.14 7.24 21.96
CA HIS A 131 7.12 7.59 20.95
C HIS A 131 6.97 9.06 20.47
N PRO A 132 7.11 10.03 21.38
CA PRO A 132 6.90 11.45 21.05
C PRO A 132 7.90 12.01 20.04
N GLU A 133 8.99 11.30 19.79
CA GLU A 133 10.02 11.62 18.79
C GLU A 133 9.63 11.25 17.36
N ILE A 134 8.55 10.46 17.17
CA ILE A 134 8.08 9.99 15.86
C ILE A 134 7.04 10.95 15.30
N ARG A 135 7.08 11.15 13.99
CA ARG A 135 6.04 11.82 13.24
C ARG A 135 5.10 10.80 12.59
N LEU A 136 3.80 10.94 12.83
CA LEU A 136 2.75 10.21 12.14
C LEU A 136 2.08 11.12 11.11
N VAL A 137 1.93 10.63 9.89
CA VAL A 137 1.28 11.33 8.75
C VAL A 137 0.14 10.44 8.24
N TYR A 138 -1.03 11.03 8.09
CA TYR A 138 -2.21 10.34 7.55
C TYR A 138 -2.45 10.72 6.09
N LYS A 139 -2.67 9.73 5.24
CA LYS A 139 -3.01 9.89 3.83
C LYS A 139 -4.30 9.14 3.51
N HIS A 140 -5.23 9.81 2.86
CA HIS A 140 -6.48 9.19 2.43
C HIS A 140 -6.25 8.19 1.30
N PHE A 141 -6.79 6.99 1.46
CA PHE A 141 -6.80 5.96 0.41
C PHE A 141 -8.13 5.18 0.43
N PRO A 142 -9.28 5.87 0.22
CA PRO A 142 -10.59 5.22 0.22
C PRO A 142 -10.72 4.21 -0.92
N LEU A 143 -11.09 2.96 -0.60
CA LEU A 143 -11.30 1.86 -1.53
C LEU A 143 -12.75 1.88 -2.04
N THR A 144 -13.09 2.88 -2.86
CA THR A 144 -14.47 3.20 -3.26
C THR A 144 -15.22 2.09 -3.99
N GLU A 145 -14.51 1.09 -4.53
CA GLU A 145 -15.13 -0.07 -5.19
C GLU A 145 -15.79 -1.04 -4.19
N ILE A 146 -15.29 -1.09 -2.95
CA ILE A 146 -15.77 -2.01 -1.90
C ILE A 146 -16.26 -1.29 -0.65
N HIS A 147 -15.93 -0.02 -0.48
CA HIS A 147 -16.24 0.81 0.67
C HIS A 147 -17.07 2.04 0.23
N PRO A 148 -18.40 1.91 0.21
CA PRO A 148 -19.26 2.91 -0.44
C PRO A 148 -19.34 4.27 0.27
N TRP A 149 -19.00 4.38 1.56
CA TRP A 149 -19.02 5.67 2.26
C TRP A 149 -17.62 6.24 2.55
N ALA A 150 -16.55 5.50 2.22
CA ALA A 150 -15.16 5.86 2.51
C ALA A 150 -14.77 7.25 1.95
N MET A 151 -15.14 7.54 0.68
CA MET A 151 -14.82 8.83 0.06
C MET A 151 -15.48 10.00 0.79
N THR A 152 -16.72 9.85 1.22
CA THR A 152 -17.44 10.93 1.95
C THR A 152 -16.77 11.22 3.29
N ALA A 153 -16.34 10.20 4.02
CA ALA A 153 -15.61 10.36 5.28
C ALA A 153 -14.21 10.98 5.05
N ALA A 154 -13.50 10.58 4.00
CA ALA A 154 -12.21 11.16 3.62
C ALA A 154 -12.35 12.67 3.31
N ILE A 155 -13.35 13.06 2.51
CA ILE A 155 -13.64 14.46 2.23
C ILE A 155 -13.96 15.23 3.51
N ALA A 156 -14.76 14.66 4.42
CA ALA A 156 -15.13 15.31 5.67
C ALA A 156 -13.92 15.59 6.56
N SER A 157 -13.04 14.61 6.71
CA SER A 157 -11.81 14.79 7.50
C SER A 157 -10.84 15.78 6.84
N GLN A 158 -10.75 15.78 5.49
CA GLN A 158 -9.97 16.77 4.75
C GLN A 158 -10.55 18.18 4.92
N CYS A 159 -11.88 18.35 4.90
CA CYS A 159 -12.55 19.63 5.18
C CYS A 159 -12.27 20.10 6.61
N THR A 160 -12.22 19.19 7.56
CA THR A 160 -11.84 19.52 8.94
C THR A 160 -10.39 19.99 9.00
N TYR A 161 -9.48 19.31 8.33
CA TYR A 161 -8.08 19.70 8.26
C TYR A 161 -7.88 21.09 7.64
N GLN A 162 -8.56 21.38 6.53
CA GLN A 162 -8.50 22.69 5.87
C GLN A 162 -9.00 23.83 6.76
N GLN A 163 -10.08 23.60 7.50
CA GLN A 163 -10.69 24.64 8.32
C GLN A 163 -9.99 24.80 9.67
N ALA A 164 -9.58 23.70 10.28
CA ALA A 164 -8.98 23.66 11.61
C ALA A 164 -8.01 22.46 11.73
N PRO A 165 -6.74 22.58 11.29
CA PRO A 165 -5.77 21.48 11.27
C PRO A 165 -5.63 20.76 12.61
N SER A 166 -5.69 21.51 13.73
CA SER A 166 -5.60 20.94 15.08
C SER A 166 -6.77 20.02 15.46
N LYS A 167 -7.88 20.05 14.71
CA LYS A 167 -9.06 19.21 14.95
C LYS A 167 -9.06 17.94 14.11
N PHE A 168 -8.11 17.79 13.19
CA PHE A 168 -8.06 16.63 12.29
C PHE A 168 -8.05 15.30 13.04
N TRP A 169 -7.12 15.13 13.98
CA TRP A 169 -7.01 13.87 14.72
C TRP A 169 -8.26 13.57 15.56
N LYS A 170 -8.96 14.61 16.00
CA LYS A 170 -10.22 14.39 16.74
C LYS A 170 -11.32 13.86 15.84
N ILE A 171 -11.52 14.42 14.63
CA ILE A 171 -12.53 13.88 13.70
C ILE A 171 -12.11 12.51 13.16
N HIS A 172 -10.82 12.30 12.92
CA HIS A 172 -10.24 11.03 12.52
C HIS A 172 -10.63 9.91 13.51
N ASP A 173 -10.36 10.14 14.80
CA ASP A 173 -10.66 9.20 15.86
C ASP A 173 -12.17 8.94 15.97
N GLU A 174 -12.99 9.99 15.94
CA GLU A 174 -14.44 9.86 16.06
C GLU A 174 -15.05 9.11 14.87
N ILE A 175 -14.51 9.24 13.65
CA ILE A 175 -14.99 8.48 12.49
C ILE A 175 -14.69 6.99 12.69
N PHE A 176 -13.46 6.62 13.10
CA PHE A 176 -13.12 5.22 13.35
C PHE A 176 -13.91 4.64 14.53
N ASP A 177 -14.12 5.40 15.60
CA ASP A 177 -14.90 4.95 16.75
C ASP A 177 -16.39 4.73 16.40
N ALA A 178 -16.92 5.55 15.46
CA ALA A 178 -18.30 5.44 14.97
C ALA A 178 -18.47 4.49 13.76
N GLN A 179 -17.41 3.81 13.29
CA GLN A 179 -17.40 3.05 12.03
C GLN A 179 -18.61 2.12 11.88
N ASP A 180 -18.98 1.38 12.94
CA ASP A 180 -20.09 0.43 12.92
C ASP A 180 -21.49 1.12 12.87
N LEU A 181 -21.54 2.44 13.11
CA LEU A 181 -22.77 3.26 13.09
C LEU A 181 -22.93 4.06 11.81
N ILE A 182 -21.92 4.01 10.92
CA ILE A 182 -21.93 4.73 9.65
C ILE A 182 -22.35 3.79 8.54
N THR A 183 -23.24 4.29 7.69
CA THR A 183 -23.77 3.56 6.53
C THR A 183 -23.79 4.49 5.31
N PRO A 184 -23.90 3.97 4.08
CA PRO A 184 -24.03 4.82 2.89
C PRO A 184 -25.19 5.79 2.94
N SER A 185 -26.28 5.45 3.66
CA SER A 185 -27.47 6.29 3.78
C SER A 185 -27.35 7.39 4.81
N ASN A 186 -26.46 7.28 5.80
CA ASN A 186 -26.35 8.25 6.90
C ASN A 186 -24.98 8.94 7.00
N VAL A 187 -24.00 8.57 6.18
CA VAL A 187 -22.63 9.09 6.30
C VAL A 187 -22.58 10.62 6.22
N TRP A 188 -23.35 11.23 5.32
CA TRP A 188 -23.38 12.69 5.20
C TRP A 188 -23.82 13.35 6.52
N ASP A 189 -24.93 12.90 7.08
CA ASP A 189 -25.47 13.47 8.32
C ASP A 189 -24.51 13.20 9.50
N LYS A 190 -23.90 12.02 9.56
CA LYS A 190 -22.89 11.70 10.56
C LYS A 190 -21.68 12.62 10.48
N MET A 191 -21.16 12.90 9.29
CA MET A 191 -20.04 13.83 9.12
C MET A 191 -20.43 15.27 9.52
N MET A 192 -21.64 15.70 9.20
CA MET A 192 -22.15 17.00 9.64
C MET A 192 -22.28 17.09 11.16
N ASP A 193 -22.77 16.03 11.82
CA ASP A 193 -22.90 15.97 13.28
C ASP A 193 -21.52 16.03 13.96
N LEU A 194 -20.54 15.25 13.48
CA LEU A 194 -19.17 15.27 14.01
C LEU A 194 -18.52 16.65 13.84
N ALA A 195 -18.68 17.28 12.67
CA ALA A 195 -18.17 18.62 12.42
C ALA A 195 -18.81 19.68 13.38
N ALA A 196 -20.10 19.55 13.65
CA ALA A 196 -20.81 20.43 14.59
C ALA A 196 -20.32 20.23 16.03
N GLN A 197 -20.11 18.98 16.47
CA GLN A 197 -19.53 18.66 17.78
C GLN A 197 -18.12 19.23 17.96
N LEU A 198 -17.35 19.29 16.88
CA LEU A 198 -16.04 19.94 16.85
C LEU A 198 -16.13 21.47 16.76
N ALA A 199 -17.32 22.07 16.80
CA ALA A 199 -17.53 23.51 16.67
C ALA A 199 -16.84 24.08 15.41
N LEU A 200 -16.97 23.42 14.26
CA LEU A 200 -16.56 23.96 12.98
C LEU A 200 -17.60 24.96 12.45
N ASN A 201 -17.17 25.85 11.55
CA ASN A 201 -18.15 26.68 10.83
C ASN A 201 -18.91 25.79 9.83
N MET A 202 -20.17 25.52 10.12
CA MET A 202 -20.99 24.56 9.37
C MET A 202 -21.30 25.03 7.94
N ASN A 203 -21.33 26.34 7.67
CA ASN A 203 -21.51 26.82 6.30
C ASN A 203 -20.26 26.57 5.45
N THR A 204 -19.09 26.87 6.00
CA THR A 204 -17.79 26.58 5.37
C THR A 204 -17.61 25.08 5.19
N PHE A 205 -17.91 24.27 6.21
CA PHE A 205 -17.79 22.83 6.16
C PHE A 205 -18.68 22.20 5.08
N ARG A 206 -19.95 22.59 5.02
CA ARG A 206 -20.89 22.11 4.01
C ARG A 206 -20.45 22.49 2.59
N GLY A 207 -19.94 23.71 2.39
CA GLY A 207 -19.39 24.14 1.11
C GLY A 207 -18.16 23.33 0.70
N CYS A 208 -17.28 23.04 1.66
CA CYS A 208 -16.13 22.20 1.45
C CYS A 208 -16.49 20.75 1.08
N MET A 209 -17.46 20.16 1.80
CA MET A 209 -17.96 18.80 1.53
C MET A 209 -18.57 18.66 0.12
N ALA A 210 -19.10 19.74 -0.45
CA ALA A 210 -19.65 19.78 -1.80
C ALA A 210 -18.61 20.19 -2.86
N SER A 211 -17.38 20.50 -2.46
CA SER A 211 -16.34 21.00 -3.36
C SER A 211 -15.65 19.88 -4.13
N THR A 212 -15.60 20.02 -5.45
CA THR A 212 -14.79 19.14 -6.31
C THR A 212 -13.29 19.27 -6.04
N GLU A 213 -12.83 20.43 -5.59
CA GLU A 213 -11.42 20.65 -5.22
C GLU A 213 -11.02 19.79 -4.03
N THR A 214 -11.89 19.68 -3.00
CA THR A 214 -11.57 18.82 -1.85
C THR A 214 -11.57 17.34 -2.24
N ALA A 215 -12.51 16.92 -3.08
CA ALA A 215 -12.52 15.56 -3.61
C ALA A 215 -11.22 15.27 -4.40
N HIS A 216 -10.78 16.22 -5.24
CA HIS A 216 -9.53 16.09 -5.98
C HIS A 216 -8.30 16.00 -5.07
N GLN A 217 -8.24 16.70 -3.96
CA GLN A 217 -7.14 16.56 -2.98
C GLN A 217 -7.09 15.16 -2.35
N VAL A 218 -8.25 14.56 -2.07
CA VAL A 218 -8.29 13.15 -1.63
C VAL A 218 -7.79 12.23 -2.75
N GLU A 219 -8.23 12.45 -3.99
CA GLU A 219 -7.77 11.67 -5.15
C GLU A 219 -6.25 11.78 -5.37
N GLN A 220 -5.66 12.94 -5.15
CA GLN A 220 -4.20 13.12 -5.23
C GLN A 220 -3.46 12.20 -4.26
N THR A 221 -3.94 12.05 -3.02
CA THR A 221 -3.31 11.12 -2.07
C THR A 221 -3.51 9.66 -2.46
N MET A 222 -4.64 9.33 -3.12
CA MET A 222 -4.83 8.01 -3.71
C MET A 222 -3.86 7.74 -4.87
N GLU A 223 -3.60 8.75 -5.72
CA GLU A 223 -2.62 8.65 -6.81
C GLU A 223 -1.20 8.44 -6.29
N GLU A 224 -0.81 9.14 -5.22
CA GLU A 224 0.46 8.90 -4.54
C GLU A 224 0.56 7.44 -4.04
N GLY A 225 -0.50 6.93 -3.43
CA GLY A 225 -0.55 5.53 -3.00
C GLY A 225 -0.47 4.54 -4.17
N ARG A 226 -1.16 4.81 -5.29
CA ARG A 226 -1.06 3.98 -6.49
C ARG A 226 0.34 3.98 -7.10
N ALA A 227 1.01 5.14 -7.11
CA ALA A 227 2.40 5.26 -7.57
C ALA A 227 3.38 4.44 -6.70
N LEU A 228 3.01 4.19 -5.44
CA LEU A 228 3.68 3.30 -4.50
C LEU A 228 3.17 1.86 -4.59
N GLU A 229 2.35 1.51 -5.58
CA GLU A 229 1.78 0.17 -5.77
C GLU A 229 0.97 -0.33 -4.56
N ILE A 230 0.28 0.59 -3.87
CA ILE A 230 -0.64 0.23 -2.79
C ILE A 230 -1.93 -0.34 -3.40
N THR A 231 -2.28 -1.55 -2.99
CA THR A 231 -3.48 -2.27 -3.46
C THR A 231 -4.51 -2.50 -2.37
N GLY A 232 -4.21 -2.10 -1.13
CA GLY A 232 -5.12 -2.29 0.00
C GLY A 232 -4.75 -1.44 1.20
N THR A 233 -5.67 -1.33 2.14
CA THR A 233 -5.54 -0.54 3.35
C THR A 233 -5.71 -1.39 4.62
N PRO A 234 -5.04 -1.03 5.72
CA PRO A 234 -4.02 0.00 5.78
C PRO A 234 -2.71 -0.44 5.13
N THR A 235 -2.01 0.49 4.50
CA THR A 235 -0.61 0.33 4.14
C THR A 235 0.18 1.44 4.82
N THR A 236 1.18 1.06 5.59
CA THR A 236 1.98 1.98 6.39
C THR A 236 3.45 1.91 5.98
N PHE A 237 4.14 3.03 6.04
CA PHE A 237 5.58 3.09 5.85
C PHE A 237 6.24 3.66 7.10
N VAL A 238 7.17 2.93 7.68
CA VAL A 238 8.11 3.44 8.69
C VAL A 238 9.36 3.88 7.94
N ASN A 239 9.52 5.17 7.75
CA ASN A 239 10.40 5.76 6.75
C ASN A 239 10.11 5.17 5.35
N THR A 240 10.92 4.25 4.86
CA THR A 240 10.70 3.59 3.55
C THR A 240 10.24 2.13 3.66
N ARG A 241 10.09 1.61 4.88
CA ARG A 241 9.75 0.19 5.12
C ARG A 241 8.26 -0.01 5.16
N ARG A 242 7.75 -0.75 4.19
CA ARG A 242 6.31 -1.00 4.03
C ARG A 242 5.81 -2.06 5.01
N ILE A 243 4.65 -1.78 5.60
CA ILE A 243 3.83 -2.72 6.38
C ILE A 243 2.45 -2.77 5.73
N VAL A 244 1.93 -3.95 5.47
CA VAL A 244 0.57 -4.15 4.95
C VAL A 244 -0.29 -4.74 6.06
N GLY A 245 -1.42 -4.10 6.33
CA GLY A 245 -2.30 -4.47 7.44
C GLY A 245 -1.87 -3.93 8.80
N PRO A 246 -2.61 -4.23 9.87
CA PRO A 246 -2.40 -3.72 11.22
C PRO A 246 -1.36 -4.56 11.99
N ASP A 247 -0.12 -4.63 11.52
CA ASP A 247 0.95 -5.44 12.11
C ASP A 247 1.79 -4.63 13.11
N LYS A 248 1.41 -4.74 14.39
CA LYS A 248 2.14 -4.09 15.49
C LYS A 248 3.58 -4.61 15.63
N ALA A 249 3.82 -5.90 15.37
CA ALA A 249 5.14 -6.48 15.55
C ALA A 249 6.14 -5.91 14.51
N LEU A 250 5.72 -5.77 13.26
CA LEU A 250 6.52 -5.09 12.24
C LEU A 250 6.68 -3.59 12.52
N LEU A 251 5.65 -2.92 13.05
CA LEU A 251 5.73 -1.52 13.45
C LEU A 251 6.81 -1.32 14.52
N ASP A 252 6.80 -2.13 15.57
CA ASP A 252 7.79 -2.10 16.64
C ASP A 252 9.21 -2.41 16.08
N GLN A 253 9.33 -3.46 15.26
CA GLN A 253 10.60 -3.89 14.67
C GLN A 253 11.23 -2.80 13.79
N TYR A 254 10.44 -2.20 12.89
CA TYR A 254 10.96 -1.21 11.97
C TYR A 254 11.28 0.10 12.68
N THR A 255 10.46 0.48 13.66
CA THR A 255 10.73 1.66 14.49
C THR A 255 12.03 1.50 15.28
N GLU A 256 12.26 0.32 15.86
CA GLU A 256 13.51 0.05 16.60
C GLU A 256 14.73 0.04 15.69
N PHE A 257 14.59 -0.48 14.46
CA PHE A 257 15.67 -0.51 13.47
C PHE A 257 16.07 0.89 12.99
N GLU A 258 15.11 1.84 12.90
CA GLU A 258 15.33 3.20 12.39
C GLU A 258 15.85 4.19 13.47
N LYS A 259 15.91 3.80 14.76
CA LYS A 259 16.50 4.60 15.85
C LYS A 259 18.00 4.75 15.69
#